data_bd9364726644650559276e3341264110
#
_entry.id   bd9364726644650559276e3341264110
#
_cell.length_a   1.000
_cell.length_b   1.000
_cell.length_c   1.000
_cell.angle_alpha   90.00
_cell.angle_beta   90.00
_cell.angle_gamma   90.00
#
_symmetry.space_group_name_H-M   'P 1'
#
loop_
_entity.id
_entity.type
_entity.pdbx_description
1 polymer ?
#
loop_
_entity_poly.entity_id
_entity_poly.type
_entity_poly.pdbx_seq_one_letter_code
_entity_poly.pdbx_strand_id
1 'polypeptide(L)'
;MDEYDSLSHTKWECKYHVMFIPKCRRKTLYVELRKHLGEVFKRLAEQKESRIEEGHLMPDHVHMLISIPPKYVVSQVIGFIKGKSAIHMARVYGERKKNFVGQHFWARGFLVSTVGREESVVREYIRNQEEEDRRLDQLNMWK
;
A
#
# COMPACT_ATOMS: atom_id res chain seq x y z
N MET A 1 29.22 -9.47 7.79
CA MET A 1 28.06 -8.58 7.81
C MET A 1 26.83 -9.37 8.25
N ASP A 2 26.09 -8.88 9.20
CA ASP A 2 24.94 -9.59 9.75
C ASP A 2 23.78 -9.59 8.74
N GLU A 3 23.12 -10.72 8.62
CA GLU A 3 21.90 -10.84 7.79
C GLU A 3 20.71 -10.15 8.46
N TYR A 4 20.81 -9.88 9.75
CA TYR A 4 19.71 -9.35 10.55
C TYR A 4 19.92 -7.87 10.85
N ASP A 5 18.83 -7.15 10.86
CA ASP A 5 18.81 -5.78 11.33
C ASP A 5 19.04 -5.73 12.82
N SER A 6 19.41 -4.56 13.33
CA SER A 6 19.72 -4.39 14.74
C SER A 6 18.97 -3.22 15.32
N LEU A 7 18.37 -3.41 16.48
CA LEU A 7 17.73 -2.38 17.27
C LEU A 7 18.30 -2.47 18.68
N SER A 8 19.16 -1.49 19.06
CA SER A 8 19.92 -1.54 20.30
C SER A 8 20.77 -2.82 20.31
N HIS A 9 20.57 -3.75 21.26
CA HIS A 9 21.31 -5.02 21.33
C HIS A 9 20.49 -6.18 20.74
N THR A 10 19.34 -5.90 20.14
CA THR A 10 18.45 -6.91 19.62
C THR A 10 18.61 -7.03 18.11
N LYS A 11 18.78 -8.24 17.63
CA LYS A 11 18.76 -8.56 16.20
C LYS A 11 17.34 -8.88 15.79
N TRP A 12 16.93 -8.44 14.60
CA TRP A 12 15.60 -8.73 14.12
C TRP A 12 15.57 -8.91 12.60
N GLU A 13 14.60 -9.68 12.15
CA GLU A 13 14.31 -9.87 10.74
C GLU A 13 12.80 -10.02 10.61
N CYS A 14 12.13 -8.90 10.43
CA CYS A 14 10.68 -8.85 10.32
C CYS A 14 10.32 -8.28 8.95
N LYS A 15 10.13 -9.20 8.00
CA LYS A 15 9.82 -8.83 6.61
C LYS A 15 8.43 -9.32 6.27
N TYR A 16 7.70 -8.47 5.56
CA TYR A 16 6.31 -8.73 5.23
C TYR A 16 6.06 -8.47 3.76
N HIS A 17 5.32 -9.36 3.13
CA HIS A 17 4.73 -9.11 1.83
C HIS A 17 3.42 -8.41 2.07
N VAL A 18 3.26 -7.23 1.48
CA VAL A 18 2.07 -6.41 1.65
C VAL A 18 1.49 -6.08 0.29
N MET A 19 0.18 -6.16 0.18
CA MET A 19 -0.50 -5.84 -1.06
C MET A 19 -1.76 -5.04 -0.78
N PHE A 20 -2.00 -4.01 -1.58
CA PHE A 20 -3.24 -3.23 -1.55
C PHE A 20 -3.54 -2.68 -2.93
N ILE A 21 -4.78 -2.26 -3.12
CA ILE A 21 -5.25 -1.85 -4.44
C ILE A 21 -5.84 -0.45 -4.39
N PRO A 22 -5.81 0.28 -5.52
CA PRO A 22 -6.58 1.51 -5.63
C PRO A 22 -8.07 1.19 -5.66
N LYS A 23 -8.89 2.17 -5.33
CA LYS A 23 -10.34 2.02 -5.45
C LYS A 23 -10.73 1.76 -6.89
N CYS A 24 -11.82 1.04 -7.12
CA CYS A 24 -12.21 0.57 -8.45
C CYS A 24 -12.37 1.69 -9.49
N ARG A 25 -12.71 2.90 -9.08
CA ARG A 25 -12.76 4.04 -10.01
C ARG A 25 -11.38 4.55 -10.43
N ARG A 26 -10.35 4.15 -9.71
CA ARG A 26 -8.98 4.60 -9.93
C ARG A 26 -8.02 3.42 -9.97
N LYS A 27 -8.52 2.30 -10.48
CA LYS A 27 -7.78 1.06 -10.48
C LYS A 27 -6.59 1.03 -11.43
N THR A 28 -6.48 2.02 -12.32
CA THR A 28 -5.35 2.09 -13.24
C THR A 28 -4.30 3.05 -12.71
N LEU A 29 -3.12 2.50 -12.46
CA LEU A 29 -1.96 3.29 -12.06
C LEU A 29 -1.06 3.46 -13.26
N TYR A 30 -0.97 4.69 -13.73
CA TYR A 30 -0.14 5.01 -14.91
C TYR A 30 1.35 4.96 -14.59
N VAL A 31 2.17 4.79 -15.60
CA VAL A 31 3.61 4.61 -15.43
C VAL A 31 4.27 5.74 -14.65
N GLU A 32 3.97 6.99 -15.00
CA GLU A 32 4.54 8.14 -14.29
C GLU A 32 4.10 8.20 -12.84
N LEU A 33 2.81 7.91 -12.61
CA LEU A 33 2.25 7.87 -11.28
C LEU A 33 2.93 6.80 -10.43
N ARG A 34 3.16 5.63 -11.00
CA ARG A 34 3.83 4.53 -10.30
C ARG A 34 5.24 4.88 -9.87
N LYS A 35 6.02 5.53 -10.75
CA LYS A 35 7.36 5.99 -10.39
C LYS A 35 7.32 6.93 -9.21
N HIS A 36 6.42 7.90 -9.27
CA HIS A 36 6.26 8.89 -8.21
C HIS A 36 5.87 8.22 -6.88
N LEU A 37 4.91 7.31 -6.93
CA LEU A 37 4.46 6.57 -5.76
C LEU A 37 5.57 5.73 -5.13
N GLY A 38 6.40 5.11 -5.94
CA GLY A 38 7.52 4.31 -5.44
C GLY A 38 8.44 5.11 -4.54
N GLU A 39 8.76 6.33 -4.94
CA GLU A 39 9.60 7.22 -4.14
C GLU A 39 8.88 7.70 -2.88
N VAL A 40 7.61 8.01 -3.00
CA VAL A 40 6.77 8.43 -1.87
C VAL A 40 6.72 7.31 -0.83
N PHE A 41 6.47 6.09 -1.26
CA PHE A 41 6.41 4.94 -0.34
C PHE A 41 7.72 4.74 0.41
N LYS A 42 8.85 4.83 -0.28
CA LYS A 42 10.16 4.69 0.35
C LYS A 42 10.38 5.74 1.44
N ARG A 43 10.06 6.99 1.14
CA ARG A 43 10.21 8.08 2.12
C ARG A 43 9.28 7.89 3.32
N LEU A 44 8.06 7.46 3.07
CA LEU A 44 7.09 7.22 4.15
C LEU A 44 7.51 6.05 5.03
N ALA A 45 8.03 4.98 4.43
CA ALA A 45 8.56 3.84 5.19
C ALA A 45 9.71 4.28 6.10
N GLU A 46 10.62 5.11 5.58
CA GLU A 46 11.75 5.62 6.36
C GLU A 46 11.30 6.40 7.59
N GLN A 47 10.20 7.13 7.49
CA GLN A 47 9.65 7.87 8.64
C GLN A 47 9.21 6.94 9.75
N LYS A 48 8.96 5.67 9.44
CA LYS A 48 8.64 4.63 10.42
C LYS A 48 9.80 3.66 10.61
N GLU A 49 11.02 4.11 10.33
CA GLU A 49 12.24 3.31 10.47
C GLU A 49 12.15 1.96 9.76
N SER A 50 11.30 1.91 8.74
CA SER A 50 11.06 0.71 7.93
C SER A 50 11.73 0.88 6.57
N ARG A 51 11.94 -0.22 5.87
CA ARG A 51 12.62 -0.20 4.59
C ARG A 51 11.90 -1.09 3.59
N ILE A 52 11.58 -0.53 2.43
CA ILE A 52 11.02 -1.30 1.34
C ILE A 52 12.17 -2.00 0.62
N GLU A 53 12.21 -3.33 0.73
CA GLU A 53 13.24 -4.16 0.12
C GLU A 53 12.96 -4.33 -1.37
N GLU A 54 11.70 -4.57 -1.72
CA GLU A 54 11.24 -4.70 -3.10
C GLU A 54 9.88 -4.04 -3.23
N GLY A 55 9.64 -3.40 -4.36
CA GLY A 55 8.36 -2.80 -4.64
C GLY A 55 7.94 -3.09 -6.07
N HIS A 56 6.70 -3.51 -6.23
CA HIS A 56 6.10 -3.78 -7.53
C HIS A 56 4.80 -2.99 -7.65
N LEU A 57 4.83 -1.96 -8.47
CA LEU A 57 3.68 -1.10 -8.70
C LEU A 57 3.05 -1.50 -10.03
N MET A 58 2.06 -2.36 -9.93
CA MET A 58 1.33 -2.86 -11.09
C MET A 58 0.15 -1.93 -11.40
N PRO A 59 -0.45 -2.02 -12.60
CA PRO A 59 -1.57 -1.13 -12.93
C PRO A 59 -2.76 -1.23 -11.98
N ASP A 60 -3.00 -2.38 -11.40
CA ASP A 60 -4.17 -2.66 -10.56
C ASP A 60 -3.87 -2.97 -9.10
N HIS A 61 -2.60 -2.97 -8.70
CA HIS A 61 -2.25 -3.23 -7.31
C HIS A 61 -0.82 -2.80 -7.00
N VAL A 62 -0.56 -2.67 -5.70
CA VAL A 62 0.77 -2.45 -5.16
C VAL A 62 1.15 -3.70 -4.39
N HIS A 63 2.35 -4.21 -4.62
CA HIS A 63 2.92 -5.31 -3.87
C HIS A 63 4.32 -4.90 -3.42
N MET A 64 4.60 -5.02 -2.14
CA MET A 64 5.92 -4.67 -1.61
C MET A 64 6.39 -5.70 -0.60
N LEU A 65 7.71 -5.85 -0.52
CA LEU A 65 8.37 -6.56 0.58
C LEU A 65 8.99 -5.49 1.46
N ILE A 66 8.54 -5.40 2.70
CA ILE A 66 8.94 -4.33 3.62
C ILE A 66 9.48 -4.92 4.94
N SER A 67 10.60 -4.37 5.38
CA SER A 67 11.19 -4.68 6.68
C SER A 67 10.69 -3.65 7.69
N ILE A 68 10.07 -4.12 8.77
CA ILE A 68 9.49 -3.26 9.80
C ILE A 68 10.08 -3.65 11.16
N PRO A 69 10.68 -2.69 11.90
CA PRO A 69 11.22 -3.00 13.22
C PRO A 69 10.15 -3.52 14.18
N PRO A 70 10.49 -4.43 15.09
CA PRO A 70 9.50 -5.01 16.00
C PRO A 70 8.81 -4.02 16.92
N LYS A 71 9.37 -2.83 17.09
CA LYS A 71 8.72 -1.78 17.89
C LYS A 71 7.49 -1.16 17.21
N TYR A 72 7.28 -1.41 15.93
CA TYR A 72 6.13 -0.91 15.19
C TYR A 72 5.14 -2.01 14.88
N VAL A 73 3.87 -1.69 14.96
CA VAL A 73 2.81 -2.59 14.53
C VAL A 73 2.65 -2.47 13.03
N VAL A 74 2.59 -3.59 12.32
CA VAL A 74 2.51 -3.63 10.86
C VAL A 74 1.34 -2.80 10.33
N SER A 75 0.16 -2.94 10.93
CA SER A 75 -1.03 -2.21 10.50
C SER A 75 -0.87 -0.71 10.63
N GLN A 76 -0.13 -0.24 11.64
CA GLN A 76 0.14 1.19 11.79
C GLN A 76 1.06 1.71 10.70
N VAL A 77 2.10 0.95 10.36
CA VAL A 77 3.04 1.34 9.31
C VAL A 77 2.34 1.38 7.96
N ILE A 78 1.60 0.34 7.62
CA ILE A 78 0.90 0.26 6.34
C ILE A 78 -0.23 1.28 6.27
N GLY A 79 -0.96 1.48 7.37
CA GLY A 79 -1.98 2.52 7.45
C GLY A 79 -1.40 3.91 7.23
N PHE A 80 -0.22 4.18 7.79
CA PHE A 80 0.50 5.43 7.60
C PHE A 80 0.89 5.61 6.13
N ILE A 81 1.46 4.58 5.51
CA ILE A 81 1.88 4.64 4.11
C ILE A 81 0.67 4.86 3.19
N LYS A 82 -0.41 4.12 3.40
CA LYS A 82 -1.64 4.27 2.61
C LYS A 82 -2.26 5.66 2.80
N GLY A 83 -2.40 6.09 4.04
CA GLY A 83 -3.03 7.37 4.35
C GLY A 83 -2.25 8.56 3.82
N LYS A 84 -0.96 8.60 4.08
CA LYS A 84 -0.12 9.73 3.64
C LYS A 84 0.10 9.75 2.14
N SER A 85 0.24 8.59 1.50
CA SER A 85 0.34 8.53 0.03
C SER A 85 -0.94 8.99 -0.63
N ALA A 86 -2.10 8.64 -0.07
CA ALA A 86 -3.40 9.10 -0.59
C ALA A 86 -3.50 10.63 -0.52
N ILE A 87 -3.12 11.23 0.60
CA ILE A 87 -3.12 12.68 0.75
C ILE A 87 -2.15 13.33 -0.24
N HIS A 88 -0.97 12.75 -0.39
CA HIS A 88 0.02 13.24 -1.34
C HIS A 88 -0.51 13.20 -2.78
N MET A 89 -1.14 12.09 -3.16
CA MET A 89 -1.73 11.95 -4.49
C MET A 89 -2.85 12.96 -4.73
N ALA A 90 -3.67 13.23 -3.73
CA ALA A 90 -4.71 14.25 -3.83
C ALA A 90 -4.11 15.63 -4.07
N ARG A 91 -3.00 15.94 -3.39
CA ARG A 91 -2.34 17.23 -3.52
C ARG A 91 -1.70 17.42 -4.88
N VAL A 92 -1.06 16.37 -5.42
CA VAL A 92 -0.33 16.46 -6.69
C VAL A 92 -1.23 16.30 -7.90
N TYR A 93 -2.22 15.42 -7.83
CA TYR A 93 -3.05 15.05 -8.98
C TYR A 93 -4.52 15.44 -8.83
N GLY A 94 -4.96 15.77 -7.64
CA GLY A 94 -6.36 16.02 -7.33
C GLY A 94 -6.99 17.18 -8.10
N GLU A 95 -6.21 18.21 -8.41
CA GLU A 95 -6.68 19.37 -9.16
C GLU A 95 -7.02 19.02 -10.59
N ARG A 96 -6.45 17.94 -11.12
CA ARG A 96 -6.65 17.50 -12.50
C ARG A 96 -7.88 16.61 -12.67
N LYS A 97 -8.40 16.07 -11.58
CA LYS A 97 -9.56 15.15 -11.60
C LYS A 97 -10.52 15.53 -10.49
N LYS A 98 -11.68 16.03 -10.88
CA LYS A 98 -12.70 16.51 -9.94
C LYS A 98 -13.17 15.48 -8.92
N ASN A 99 -13.05 14.19 -9.23
CA ASN A 99 -13.52 13.11 -8.38
C ASN A 99 -12.42 12.52 -7.50
N PHE A 100 -11.23 13.11 -7.50
CA PHE A 100 -10.13 12.59 -6.72
C PHE A 100 -10.23 13.09 -5.30
N VAL A 101 -10.48 12.18 -4.38
CA VAL A 101 -10.49 12.45 -2.94
C VAL A 101 -9.36 11.62 -2.33
N GLY A 102 -8.33 12.28 -1.79
CA GLY A 102 -7.11 11.62 -1.34
C GLY A 102 -7.34 10.47 -0.39
N GLN A 103 -8.20 10.67 0.61
CA GLN A 103 -8.48 9.66 1.62
C GLN A 103 -9.18 8.43 1.07
N HIS A 104 -9.66 8.48 -0.16
CA HIS A 104 -10.35 7.36 -0.83
C HIS A 104 -9.58 6.83 -2.02
N PHE A 105 -8.30 7.17 -2.14
CA PHE A 105 -7.47 6.68 -3.25
C PHE A 105 -7.29 5.17 -3.21
N TRP A 106 -7.03 4.63 -2.03
CA TRP A 106 -6.84 3.20 -1.85
C TRP A 106 -8.12 2.53 -1.36
N ALA A 107 -8.38 1.31 -1.80
CA ALA A 107 -9.44 0.49 -1.25
C ALA A 107 -9.10 0.16 0.22
N ARG A 108 -10.11 -0.14 1.01
CA ARG A 108 -9.92 -0.48 2.42
C ARG A 108 -9.13 -1.77 2.56
N GLY A 109 -8.33 -1.82 3.60
CA GLY A 109 -7.60 -3.03 3.95
C GLY A 109 -6.37 -3.27 3.10
N PHE A 110 -5.71 -4.36 3.40
CA PHE A 110 -4.52 -4.82 2.70
C PHE A 110 -4.32 -6.29 3.03
N LEU A 111 -3.57 -6.98 2.16
CA LEU A 111 -3.13 -8.34 2.41
C LEU A 111 -1.71 -8.27 2.97
N VAL A 112 -1.45 -8.97 4.07
CA VAL A 112 -0.10 -9.05 4.64
C VAL A 112 0.24 -10.51 4.91
N SER A 113 1.48 -10.88 4.60
CA SER A 113 1.98 -12.23 4.82
C SER A 113 3.48 -12.18 5.08
N THR A 114 3.96 -13.07 5.91
CA THR A 114 5.41 -13.22 6.14
C THR A 114 6.08 -14.06 5.05
N VAL A 115 5.28 -14.70 4.21
CA VAL A 115 5.76 -15.48 3.05
C VAL A 115 5.06 -15.00 1.79
N GLY A 116 5.72 -15.19 0.65
CA GLY A 116 5.12 -14.85 -0.64
C GLY A 116 3.88 -15.69 -0.91
N ARG A 117 2.95 -15.15 -1.68
CA ARG A 117 1.71 -15.83 -2.05
C ARG A 117 1.70 -16.17 -3.54
N GLU A 118 1.04 -17.26 -3.88
CA GLU A 118 0.83 -17.64 -5.27
C GLU A 118 -0.02 -16.60 -5.99
N GLU A 119 0.18 -16.49 -7.28
CA GLU A 119 -0.54 -15.52 -8.09
C GLU A 119 -2.05 -15.71 -8.03
N SER A 120 -2.53 -16.94 -7.94
CA SER A 120 -3.96 -17.22 -7.83
C SER A 120 -4.57 -16.59 -6.57
N VAL A 121 -3.87 -16.65 -5.45
CA VAL A 121 -4.31 -16.05 -4.19
C VAL A 121 -4.33 -14.53 -4.31
N VAL A 122 -3.30 -13.97 -4.94
CA VAL A 122 -3.20 -12.52 -5.19
C VAL A 122 -4.37 -12.05 -6.06
N ARG A 123 -4.66 -12.76 -7.15
CA ARG A 123 -5.75 -12.41 -8.06
C ARG A 123 -7.12 -12.53 -7.41
N GLU A 124 -7.33 -13.52 -6.58
CA GLU A 124 -8.56 -13.67 -5.82
C GLU A 124 -8.75 -12.50 -4.86
N TYR A 125 -7.69 -12.11 -4.16
CA TYR A 125 -7.72 -10.96 -3.25
C TYR A 125 -8.12 -9.68 -3.98
N ILE A 126 -7.49 -9.40 -5.12
CA ILE A 126 -7.79 -8.20 -5.92
C ILE A 126 -9.26 -8.22 -6.34
N ARG A 127 -9.75 -9.33 -6.82
CA ARG A 127 -11.14 -9.48 -7.27
C ARG A 127 -12.13 -9.22 -6.15
N ASN A 128 -11.88 -9.81 -4.99
CA ASN A 128 -12.74 -9.64 -3.82
C ASN A 128 -12.76 -8.19 -3.33
N GLN A 129 -11.62 -7.52 -3.36
CA GLN A 129 -11.53 -6.13 -2.96
C GLN A 129 -12.25 -5.21 -3.94
N GLU A 130 -12.18 -5.48 -5.23
CA GLU A 130 -12.89 -4.70 -6.24
C GLU A 130 -14.41 -4.84 -6.08
N GLU A 131 -14.90 -6.06 -5.80
CA GLU A 131 -16.31 -6.30 -5.55
C GLU A 131 -16.81 -5.60 -4.29
N GLU A 132 -16.04 -5.68 -3.21
CA GLU A 132 -16.38 -5.02 -1.96
C GLU A 132 -16.41 -3.50 -2.13
N ASP A 133 -15.45 -2.97 -2.86
CA ASP A 133 -15.35 -1.55 -3.13
C ASP A 133 -16.56 -1.06 -3.92
N ARG A 134 -16.99 -1.81 -4.93
CA ARG A 134 -18.19 -1.48 -5.71
C ARG A 134 -19.45 -1.54 -4.84
N ARG A 135 -19.54 -2.53 -3.97
CA ARG A 135 -20.67 -2.67 -3.06
C ARG A 135 -20.78 -1.47 -2.14
N LEU A 136 -19.65 -1.02 -1.58
CA LEU A 136 -19.62 0.14 -0.70
C LEU A 136 -20.00 1.42 -1.45
N ASP A 137 -19.51 1.57 -2.68
CA ASP A 137 -19.87 2.73 -3.51
C ASP A 137 -21.37 2.76 -3.81
N GLN A 138 -21.98 1.62 -4.10
CA GLN A 138 -23.42 1.52 -4.33
C GLN A 138 -24.21 1.91 -3.09
N LEU A 139 -23.78 1.47 -1.92
CA LEU A 139 -24.43 1.85 -0.67
C LEU A 139 -24.35 3.36 -0.43
N ASN A 140 -23.23 3.96 -0.78
CA ASN A 140 -23.04 5.41 -0.59
C ASN A 140 -23.87 6.25 -1.55
N MET A 141 -24.25 5.70 -2.69
CA MET A 141 -25.10 6.40 -3.65
C MET A 141 -26.50 6.71 -3.11
N TRP A 142 -26.96 5.96 -2.12
CA TRP A 142 -28.30 6.11 -1.54
C TRP A 142 -28.34 6.98 -0.28
N LYS A 143 -27.19 7.53 0.08
CA LYS A 143 -27.09 8.49 1.21
C LYS A 143 -27.06 9.94 0.69
#